data_e704c7330621efb2ff4ff41cf885fecb
#
_entry.id   e704c7330621efb2ff4ff41cf885fecb
#
_cell.length_a   1.000
_cell.length_b   1.000
_cell.length_c   1.000
_cell.angle_alpha   90.00
_cell.angle_beta   90.00
_cell.angle_gamma   90.00
#
_symmetry.space_group_name_H-M   'P 1'
#
loop_
_entity.id
_entity.type
_entity.pdbx_description
1 polymer ?
#
loop_
_entity_poly.entity_id
_entity_poly.type
_entity_poly.pdbx_seq_one_letter_code
_entity_poly.pdbx_strand_id
1 'polypeptide(L)'
;MTAAQNEDKTITVLEQSYRAARVLIKNRAKSFYRAFSRLSEERFNAVAAVYAFCRYADDTVDDVFESRSEAQTEALLENLEKTVLSLYDNRARNPSEVDEAFQMSIEEWFPAFSDTVRRFSILKDGFLAQIRGQRLDLHFQDIQTRDELIEYCRLVAGSVGRMLAPVLADEKIKPCDADFLAACENLG
;
A
#
# COMPACT_ATOMS: atom_id res chain seq x y z
N MET A 1 -22.41 5.47 25.59
CA MET A 1 -21.03 5.91 25.27
C MET A 1 -21.13 7.21 24.50
N THR A 2 -20.48 8.27 24.96
CA THR A 2 -20.56 9.61 24.36
C THR A 2 -19.62 9.70 23.16
N ALA A 3 -19.91 10.60 22.19
CA ALA A 3 -19.10 10.83 20.98
C ALA A 3 -17.59 11.05 21.29
N ALA A 4 -17.29 11.72 22.41
CA ALA A 4 -15.93 11.96 22.89
C ALA A 4 -15.15 10.67 23.22
N GLN A 5 -15.79 9.63 23.73
CA GLN A 5 -15.14 8.35 24.01
C GLN A 5 -14.81 7.56 22.74
N ASN A 6 -15.56 7.80 21.65
CA ASN A 6 -15.32 7.16 20.38
C ASN A 6 -14.16 7.82 19.62
N GLU A 7 -13.99 9.15 19.73
CA GLU A 7 -12.89 9.90 19.15
C GLU A 7 -11.53 9.55 19.79
N ASP A 8 -11.48 9.44 21.10
CA ASP A 8 -10.25 9.08 21.84
C ASP A 8 -9.78 7.66 21.51
N LYS A 9 -10.72 6.69 21.39
CA LYS A 9 -10.42 5.32 20.99
C LYS A 9 -9.92 5.22 19.54
N THR A 10 -10.46 6.05 18.64
CA THR A 10 -10.06 6.08 17.23
C THR A 10 -8.64 6.64 17.07
N ILE A 11 -8.29 7.69 17.80
CA ILE A 11 -6.95 8.28 17.81
C ILE A 11 -5.92 7.23 18.28
N THR A 12 -6.21 6.50 19.34
CA THR A 12 -5.31 5.47 19.87
C THR A 12 -5.04 4.33 18.87
N VAL A 13 -6.07 3.85 18.15
CA VAL A 13 -5.93 2.81 17.13
C VAL A 13 -5.08 3.29 15.96
N LEU A 14 -5.31 4.51 15.49
CA LEU A 14 -4.55 5.09 14.38
C LEU A 14 -3.07 5.27 14.73
N GLU A 15 -2.78 5.76 15.94
CA GLU A 15 -1.41 5.92 16.40
C GLU A 15 -0.68 4.58 16.55
N GLN A 16 -1.35 3.56 17.07
CA GLN A 16 -0.83 2.19 17.14
C GLN A 16 -0.50 1.63 15.74
N SER A 17 -1.39 1.85 14.78
CA SER A 17 -1.22 1.42 13.40
C SER A 17 -0.01 2.09 12.74
N TYR A 18 0.18 3.41 12.90
CA TYR A 18 1.39 4.08 12.42
C TYR A 18 2.66 3.56 13.10
N ARG A 19 2.61 3.25 14.38
CA ARG A 19 3.74 2.66 15.12
C ARG A 19 4.10 1.27 14.54
N ALA A 20 3.11 0.43 14.27
CA ALA A 20 3.30 -0.87 13.65
C ALA A 20 3.95 -0.75 12.27
N ALA A 21 3.46 0.14 11.41
CA ALA A 21 4.05 0.40 10.11
C ALA A 21 5.52 0.86 10.21
N ARG A 22 5.87 1.74 11.17
CA ARG A 22 7.26 2.18 11.42
C ARG A 22 8.17 1.02 11.87
N VAL A 23 7.66 0.14 12.71
CA VAL A 23 8.41 -1.05 13.16
C VAL A 23 8.63 -2.01 11.98
N LEU A 24 7.64 -2.19 11.14
CA LEU A 24 7.72 -3.05 9.97
C LEU A 24 8.82 -2.58 8.98
N ILE A 25 8.78 -1.32 8.55
CA ILE A 25 9.79 -0.78 7.61
C ILE A 25 11.20 -0.80 8.22
N LYS A 26 11.33 -0.52 9.53
CA LYS A 26 12.62 -0.57 10.23
C LYS A 26 13.23 -1.97 10.23
N ASN A 27 12.41 -2.99 10.40
CA ASN A 27 12.86 -4.37 10.53
C ASN A 27 13.08 -5.05 9.17
N ARG A 28 12.22 -4.75 8.19
CA ARG A 28 12.20 -5.44 6.90
C ARG A 28 12.93 -4.70 5.78
N ALA A 29 13.06 -3.36 5.85
CA ALA A 29 13.66 -2.55 4.79
C ALA A 29 14.65 -1.51 5.32
N LYS A 30 15.81 -1.95 5.79
CA LYS A 30 16.81 -1.09 6.44
C LYS A 30 17.30 0.08 5.58
N SER A 31 17.42 -0.11 4.26
CA SER A 31 17.82 0.93 3.30
C SER A 31 16.72 1.99 3.16
N PHE A 32 15.47 1.58 2.97
CA PHE A 32 14.31 2.47 2.94
C PHE A 32 14.15 3.24 4.25
N TYR A 33 14.24 2.54 5.38
CA TYR A 33 14.20 3.18 6.69
C TYR A 33 15.26 4.29 6.82
N ARG A 34 16.53 4.02 6.44
CA ARG A 34 17.61 5.02 6.50
C ARG A 34 17.38 6.20 5.57
N ALA A 35 16.86 5.95 4.37
CA ALA A 35 16.59 7.00 3.40
C ALA A 35 15.47 7.94 3.88
N PHE A 36 14.35 7.37 4.33
CA PHE A 36 13.13 8.12 4.63
C PHE A 36 13.00 8.58 6.09
N SER A 37 13.77 8.03 7.04
CA SER A 37 13.74 8.44 8.45
C SER A 37 14.20 9.89 8.70
N ARG A 38 14.72 10.58 7.68
CA ARG A 38 15.10 12.00 7.72
C ARG A 38 13.95 12.94 7.31
N LEU A 39 12.85 12.41 6.82
CA LEU A 39 11.65 13.20 6.52
C LEU A 39 10.99 13.69 7.81
N SER A 40 10.08 14.63 7.69
CA SER A 40 9.19 14.96 8.81
C SER A 40 8.45 13.71 9.31
N GLU A 41 8.08 13.70 10.58
CA GLU A 41 7.38 12.55 11.18
C GLU A 41 6.14 12.16 10.39
N GLU A 42 5.37 13.14 9.93
CA GLU A 42 4.17 12.94 9.13
C GLU A 42 4.48 12.21 7.81
N ARG A 43 5.47 12.69 7.05
CA ARG A 43 5.86 12.09 5.78
C ARG A 43 6.49 10.71 5.97
N PHE A 44 7.30 10.54 7.01
CA PHE A 44 7.86 9.24 7.33
C PHE A 44 6.78 8.22 7.72
N ASN A 45 5.77 8.64 8.50
CA ASN A 45 4.60 7.83 8.81
C ASN A 45 3.86 7.39 7.56
N ALA A 46 3.66 8.31 6.61
CA ALA A 46 2.99 8.02 5.34
C ALA A 46 3.80 7.03 4.48
N VAL A 47 5.11 7.22 4.36
CA VAL A 47 6.00 6.25 3.67
C VAL A 47 5.93 4.87 4.33
N ALA A 48 5.94 4.81 5.66
CA ALA A 48 5.85 3.54 6.38
C ALA A 48 4.51 2.83 6.15
N ALA A 49 3.40 3.58 6.09
CA ALA A 49 2.07 3.03 5.83
C ALA A 49 1.93 2.50 4.39
N VAL A 50 2.46 3.22 3.39
CA VAL A 50 2.52 2.73 2.00
C VAL A 50 3.41 1.49 1.91
N TYR A 51 4.55 1.48 2.59
CA TYR A 51 5.42 0.31 2.64
C TYR A 51 4.71 -0.91 3.25
N ALA A 52 3.91 -0.73 4.31
CA ALA A 52 3.16 -1.82 4.93
C ALA A 52 2.16 -2.46 3.95
N PHE A 53 1.47 -1.65 3.14
CA PHE A 53 0.63 -2.15 2.06
C PHE A 53 1.43 -2.97 1.03
N CYS A 54 2.54 -2.41 0.52
CA CYS A 54 3.37 -3.11 -0.46
C CYS A 54 3.89 -4.44 0.09
N ARG A 55 4.38 -4.44 1.34
CA ARG A 55 4.91 -5.63 1.99
C ARG A 55 3.83 -6.69 2.23
N TYR A 56 2.61 -6.27 2.60
CA TYR A 56 1.49 -7.20 2.74
C TYR A 56 1.14 -7.87 1.41
N ALA A 57 1.09 -7.10 0.31
CA ALA A 57 0.82 -7.63 -1.02
C ALA A 57 1.90 -8.63 -1.47
N ASP A 58 3.17 -8.31 -1.22
CA ASP A 58 4.34 -9.12 -1.51
C ASP A 58 4.34 -10.43 -0.69
N ASP A 59 4.25 -10.35 0.65
CA ASP A 59 4.17 -11.51 1.54
C ASP A 59 2.97 -12.43 1.20
N THR A 60 1.87 -11.87 0.67
CA THR A 60 0.70 -12.66 0.26
C THR A 60 1.05 -13.65 -0.86
N VAL A 61 1.94 -13.27 -1.77
CA VAL A 61 2.38 -14.13 -2.89
C VAL A 61 3.55 -15.02 -2.47
N ASP A 62 4.51 -14.49 -1.73
CA ASP A 62 5.68 -15.23 -1.26
C ASP A 62 5.29 -16.47 -0.42
N ASP A 63 4.23 -16.36 0.40
CA ASP A 63 3.74 -17.44 1.26
C ASP A 63 3.06 -18.60 0.50
N VAL A 64 2.80 -18.48 -0.82
CA VAL A 64 2.18 -19.56 -1.64
C VAL A 64 3.01 -20.84 -1.59
N PHE A 65 4.33 -20.71 -1.59
CA PHE A 65 5.24 -21.86 -1.61
C PHE A 65 5.30 -22.62 -0.29
N GLU A 66 4.81 -22.03 0.81
CA GLU A 66 4.94 -22.64 2.15
C GLU A 66 3.62 -23.18 2.73
N SER A 67 2.46 -22.54 2.46
CA SER A 67 1.24 -22.85 3.20
C SER A 67 -0.10 -22.63 2.51
N ARG A 68 -0.17 -21.97 1.34
CA ARG A 68 -1.43 -21.61 0.66
C ARG A 68 -1.48 -22.15 -0.76
N SER A 69 -2.70 -22.38 -1.26
CA SER A 69 -2.91 -22.65 -2.68
C SER A 69 -2.96 -21.34 -3.48
N GLU A 70 -2.65 -21.43 -4.78
CA GLU A 70 -2.77 -20.30 -5.73
C GLU A 70 -4.16 -19.65 -5.68
N ALA A 71 -5.23 -20.47 -5.63
CA ALA A 71 -6.60 -19.95 -5.52
C ALA A 71 -6.88 -19.19 -4.23
N GLN A 72 -6.28 -19.58 -3.10
CA GLN A 72 -6.40 -18.87 -1.85
C GLN A 72 -5.65 -17.54 -1.90
N THR A 73 -4.47 -17.51 -2.53
CA THR A 73 -3.68 -16.29 -2.73
C THR A 73 -4.40 -15.30 -3.64
N GLU A 74 -4.99 -15.77 -4.76
CA GLU A 74 -5.78 -14.90 -5.65
C GLU A 74 -6.98 -14.30 -4.92
N ALA A 75 -7.67 -15.07 -4.07
CA ALA A 75 -8.77 -14.55 -3.25
C ALA A 75 -8.31 -13.45 -2.28
N LEU A 76 -7.11 -13.56 -1.68
CA LEU A 76 -6.54 -12.53 -0.83
C LEU A 76 -6.18 -11.26 -1.61
N LEU A 77 -5.58 -11.39 -2.81
CA LEU A 77 -5.31 -10.25 -3.69
C LEU A 77 -6.60 -9.57 -4.15
N GLU A 78 -7.65 -10.33 -4.45
CA GLU A 78 -8.96 -9.79 -4.79
C GLU A 78 -9.59 -9.02 -3.62
N ASN A 79 -9.50 -9.54 -2.40
CA ASN A 79 -9.97 -8.86 -1.21
C ASN A 79 -9.17 -7.58 -0.93
N LEU A 80 -7.86 -7.59 -1.14
CA LEU A 80 -7.00 -6.42 -1.03
C LEU A 80 -7.40 -5.35 -2.07
N GLU A 81 -7.67 -5.75 -3.31
CA GLU A 81 -8.12 -4.85 -4.37
C GLU A 81 -9.48 -4.21 -4.04
N LYS A 82 -10.46 -5.01 -3.61
CA LYS A 82 -11.77 -4.50 -3.15
C LYS A 82 -11.61 -3.50 -2.00
N THR A 83 -10.74 -3.81 -1.05
CA THR A 83 -10.46 -2.94 0.10
C THR A 83 -9.84 -1.62 -0.32
N VAL A 84 -8.86 -1.63 -1.24
CA VAL A 84 -8.31 -0.40 -1.82
C VAL A 84 -9.39 0.40 -2.54
N LEU A 85 -10.19 -0.22 -3.40
CA LEU A 85 -11.26 0.46 -4.15
C LEU A 85 -12.29 1.10 -3.22
N SER A 86 -12.61 0.47 -2.09
CA SER A 86 -13.55 1.01 -1.10
C SER A 86 -13.11 2.35 -0.49
N LEU A 87 -11.80 2.65 -0.47
CA LEU A 87 -11.29 3.94 0.03
C LEU A 87 -11.67 5.11 -0.89
N TYR A 88 -11.96 4.85 -2.16
CA TYR A 88 -12.27 5.85 -3.18
C TYR A 88 -13.77 5.90 -3.53
N ASP A 89 -14.56 4.96 -3.01
CA ASP A 89 -16.00 4.95 -3.19
C ASP A 89 -16.71 5.63 -2.00
N ASN A 90 -17.28 6.81 -2.24
CA ASN A 90 -18.06 7.53 -1.23
C ASN A 90 -19.37 6.80 -0.83
N ARG A 91 -19.77 5.74 -1.54
CA ARG A 91 -21.00 4.97 -1.32
C ARG A 91 -20.76 3.65 -0.59
N ALA A 92 -19.55 3.10 -0.67
CA ALA A 92 -19.19 1.82 -0.06
C ALA A 92 -18.78 1.99 1.41
N ARG A 93 -19.76 2.15 2.30
CA ARG A 93 -19.55 2.08 3.76
C ARG A 93 -19.91 0.72 4.36
N ASN A 94 -20.05 -0.33 3.56
CA ASN A 94 -20.33 -1.67 4.08
C ASN A 94 -19.08 -2.56 3.97
N PRO A 95 -18.33 -2.77 5.08
CA PRO A 95 -17.26 -3.75 5.14
C PRO A 95 -17.74 -5.21 5.06
N SER A 96 -19.04 -5.44 4.92
CA SER A 96 -19.69 -6.75 5.07
C SER A 96 -19.46 -7.75 3.92
N GLU A 97 -18.69 -7.38 2.90
CA GLU A 97 -18.36 -8.29 1.77
C GLU A 97 -16.93 -8.84 1.81
N VAL A 98 -16.14 -8.48 2.82
CA VAL A 98 -14.75 -8.91 2.96
C VAL A 98 -14.66 -9.96 4.05
N ASP A 99 -13.94 -11.05 3.78
CA ASP A 99 -13.69 -12.16 4.70
C ASP A 99 -13.12 -11.66 6.05
N GLU A 100 -13.68 -12.14 7.16
CA GLU A 100 -13.23 -11.76 8.52
C GLU A 100 -11.75 -12.07 8.75
N ALA A 101 -11.26 -13.21 8.26
CA ALA A 101 -9.85 -13.59 8.40
C ALA A 101 -8.93 -12.62 7.65
N PHE A 102 -9.35 -12.14 6.46
CA PHE A 102 -8.64 -11.10 5.73
C PHE A 102 -8.65 -9.77 6.50
N GLN A 103 -9.80 -9.35 7.05
CA GLN A 103 -9.91 -8.13 7.85
C GLN A 103 -8.95 -8.15 9.04
N MET A 104 -8.89 -9.28 9.77
CA MET A 104 -7.93 -9.46 10.87
C MET A 104 -6.47 -9.36 10.41
N SER A 105 -6.16 -9.85 9.21
CA SER A 105 -4.79 -9.82 8.66
C SER A 105 -4.28 -8.41 8.34
N ILE A 106 -5.18 -7.47 8.06
CA ILE A 106 -4.83 -6.08 7.73
C ILE A 106 -5.08 -5.09 8.88
N GLU A 107 -5.71 -5.52 9.98
CA GLU A 107 -6.15 -4.65 11.08
C GLU A 107 -5.03 -3.80 11.66
N GLU A 108 -3.83 -4.34 11.76
CA GLU A 108 -2.70 -3.66 12.37
C GLU A 108 -2.20 -2.45 11.56
N TRP A 109 -2.15 -2.55 10.24
CA TRP A 109 -1.57 -1.51 9.37
C TRP A 109 -2.59 -0.69 8.57
N PHE A 110 -3.78 -1.24 8.34
CA PHE A 110 -4.77 -0.62 7.46
C PHE A 110 -5.29 0.75 7.93
N PRO A 111 -5.51 1.03 9.22
CA PRO A 111 -5.91 2.36 9.69
C PRO A 111 -4.91 3.45 9.29
N ALA A 112 -3.59 3.21 9.45
CA ALA A 112 -2.54 4.14 9.04
C ALA A 112 -2.50 4.31 7.51
N PHE A 113 -2.67 3.22 6.77
CA PHE A 113 -2.73 3.24 5.31
C PHE A 113 -3.93 4.06 4.81
N SER A 114 -5.13 3.80 5.32
CA SER A 114 -6.35 4.52 4.96
C SER A 114 -6.26 6.03 5.27
N ASP A 115 -5.71 6.41 6.42
CA ASP A 115 -5.47 7.82 6.78
C ASP A 115 -4.46 8.46 5.83
N THR A 116 -3.35 7.78 5.55
CA THR A 116 -2.31 8.24 4.61
C THR A 116 -2.86 8.49 3.21
N VAL A 117 -3.63 7.55 2.66
CA VAL A 117 -4.25 7.69 1.33
C VAL A 117 -5.10 8.95 1.25
N ARG A 118 -5.90 9.22 2.28
CA ARG A 118 -6.76 10.41 2.35
C ARG A 118 -5.98 11.70 2.52
N ARG A 119 -5.03 11.74 3.45
CA ARG A 119 -4.26 12.95 3.79
C ARG A 119 -3.40 13.43 2.64
N PHE A 120 -2.77 12.50 1.91
CA PHE A 120 -1.90 12.80 0.78
C PHE A 120 -2.60 12.71 -0.57
N SER A 121 -3.91 12.40 -0.61
CA SER A 121 -4.68 12.26 -1.85
C SER A 121 -4.01 11.32 -2.85
N ILE A 122 -3.48 10.19 -2.36
CA ILE A 122 -2.78 9.21 -3.20
C ILE A 122 -3.79 8.56 -4.16
N LEU A 123 -3.45 8.50 -5.44
CA LEU A 123 -4.32 7.90 -6.45
C LEU A 123 -4.32 6.37 -6.37
N LYS A 124 -5.48 5.75 -6.61
CA LYS A 124 -5.65 4.29 -6.57
C LYS A 124 -4.80 3.52 -7.57
N ASP A 125 -4.44 4.15 -8.69
CA ASP A 125 -3.78 3.48 -9.81
C ASP A 125 -2.43 2.85 -9.43
N GLY A 126 -1.67 3.47 -8.52
CA GLY A 126 -0.43 2.90 -7.98
C GLY A 126 -0.68 1.60 -7.21
N PHE A 127 -1.70 1.57 -6.35
CA PHE A 127 -2.06 0.38 -5.57
C PHE A 127 -2.56 -0.76 -6.45
N LEU A 128 -3.42 -0.44 -7.43
CA LEU A 128 -3.93 -1.43 -8.39
C LEU A 128 -2.81 -1.97 -9.30
N ALA A 129 -1.84 -1.14 -9.67
CA ALA A 129 -0.66 -1.57 -10.42
C ALA A 129 0.19 -2.55 -9.59
N GLN A 130 0.44 -2.24 -8.29
CA GLN A 130 1.16 -3.13 -7.39
C GLN A 130 0.46 -4.51 -7.27
N ILE A 131 -0.85 -4.53 -7.04
CA ILE A 131 -1.63 -5.78 -6.94
C ILE A 131 -1.54 -6.57 -8.25
N ARG A 132 -1.60 -5.90 -9.42
CA ARG A 132 -1.40 -6.59 -10.72
C ARG A 132 0.00 -7.16 -10.85
N GLY A 133 1.03 -6.46 -10.37
CA GLY A 133 2.40 -6.98 -10.33
C GLY A 133 2.49 -8.25 -9.51
N GLN A 134 1.87 -8.28 -8.33
CA GLN A 134 1.82 -9.49 -7.49
C GLN A 134 1.07 -10.66 -8.14
N ARG A 135 0.03 -10.40 -8.94
CA ARG A 135 -0.63 -11.43 -9.75
C ARG A 135 0.28 -12.01 -10.84
N LEU A 136 1.16 -11.18 -11.43
CA LEU A 136 2.16 -11.69 -12.37
C LEU A 136 3.19 -12.58 -11.67
N ASP A 137 3.59 -12.25 -10.46
CA ASP A 137 4.51 -13.09 -9.67
C ASP A 137 3.84 -14.42 -9.27
N LEU A 138 2.56 -14.41 -8.92
CA LEU A 138 1.78 -15.60 -8.61
C LEU A 138 1.71 -16.57 -9.82
N HIS A 139 1.56 -16.03 -11.03
CA HIS A 139 1.46 -16.78 -12.28
C HIS A 139 2.73 -16.62 -13.13
N PHE A 140 3.88 -16.55 -12.48
CA PHE A 140 5.15 -16.20 -13.12
C PHE A 140 5.38 -16.96 -14.41
N GLN A 141 5.65 -16.22 -15.48
CA GLN A 141 6.11 -16.71 -16.77
C GLN A 141 7.42 -16.02 -17.11
N ASP A 142 8.31 -16.75 -17.78
CA ASP A 142 9.58 -16.18 -18.21
C ASP A 142 9.37 -14.93 -19.08
N ILE A 143 9.99 -13.84 -18.69
CA ILE A 143 9.99 -12.58 -19.45
C ILE A 143 10.82 -12.79 -20.71
N GLN A 144 10.19 -12.65 -21.89
CA GLN A 144 10.83 -12.93 -23.17
C GLN A 144 11.31 -11.67 -23.89
N THR A 145 10.71 -10.52 -23.59
CA THR A 145 10.99 -9.27 -24.29
C THR A 145 11.34 -8.13 -23.34
N ARG A 146 12.02 -7.12 -23.87
CA ARG A 146 12.32 -5.90 -23.13
C ARG A 146 11.06 -5.17 -22.70
N ASP A 147 10.03 -5.16 -23.54
CA ASP A 147 8.79 -4.42 -23.24
C ASP A 147 8.02 -5.11 -22.09
N GLU A 148 8.00 -6.45 -22.04
CA GLU A 148 7.47 -7.20 -20.91
C GLU A 148 8.24 -6.90 -19.62
N LEU A 149 9.58 -6.82 -19.68
CA LEU A 149 10.39 -6.46 -18.53
C LEU A 149 10.09 -5.04 -18.03
N ILE A 150 9.95 -4.08 -18.94
CA ILE A 150 9.60 -2.70 -18.59
C ILE A 150 8.23 -2.65 -17.94
N GLU A 151 7.24 -3.35 -18.49
CA GLU A 151 5.89 -3.38 -17.89
C GLU A 151 5.90 -4.05 -16.52
N TYR A 152 6.61 -5.14 -16.35
CA TYR A 152 6.81 -5.77 -15.04
C TYR A 152 7.43 -4.80 -14.03
N CYS A 153 8.53 -4.15 -14.39
CA CYS A 153 9.18 -3.16 -13.51
C CYS A 153 8.25 -1.99 -13.15
N ARG A 154 7.42 -1.53 -14.08
CA ARG A 154 6.41 -0.49 -13.81
C ARG A 154 5.39 -0.93 -12.77
N LEU A 155 4.97 -2.19 -12.84
CA LEU A 155 3.98 -2.74 -11.91
C LEU A 155 4.56 -2.94 -10.51
N VAL A 156 5.77 -3.52 -10.38
CA VAL A 156 6.31 -3.90 -9.06
C VAL A 156 7.15 -2.81 -8.39
N ALA A 157 7.79 -1.93 -9.16
CA ALA A 157 8.67 -0.88 -8.62
C ALA A 157 8.15 0.53 -8.97
N GLY A 158 7.81 0.81 -10.22
CA GLY A 158 7.27 2.09 -10.65
C GLY A 158 5.99 2.49 -9.92
N SER A 159 5.12 1.51 -9.61
CA SER A 159 3.91 1.72 -8.79
C SER A 159 4.23 2.33 -7.43
N VAL A 160 5.32 1.91 -6.78
CA VAL A 160 5.78 2.45 -5.49
C VAL A 160 6.17 3.92 -5.64
N GLY A 161 6.89 4.27 -6.71
CA GLY A 161 7.22 5.66 -7.05
C GLY A 161 5.95 6.52 -7.18
N ARG A 162 4.94 6.04 -7.88
CA ARG A 162 3.63 6.72 -8.03
C ARG A 162 2.89 6.89 -6.70
N MET A 163 2.90 5.88 -5.84
CA MET A 163 2.27 5.96 -4.52
C MET A 163 2.97 6.94 -3.58
N LEU A 164 4.30 7.01 -3.63
CA LEU A 164 5.09 7.88 -2.78
C LEU A 164 5.20 9.31 -3.32
N ALA A 165 4.97 9.54 -4.61
CA ALA A 165 5.06 10.87 -5.23
C ALA A 165 4.30 11.96 -4.45
N PRO A 166 3.01 11.80 -4.07
CA PRO A 166 2.29 12.82 -3.32
C PRO A 166 2.84 13.05 -1.91
N VAL A 167 3.43 12.00 -1.30
CA VAL A 167 4.03 12.08 0.04
C VAL A 167 5.35 12.85 0.01
N LEU A 168 6.13 12.70 -1.07
CA LEU A 168 7.46 13.28 -1.22
C LEU A 168 7.45 14.64 -1.92
N ALA A 169 6.37 14.97 -2.64
CA ALA A 169 6.22 16.22 -3.35
C ALA A 169 6.43 17.45 -2.44
N ASP A 170 7.11 18.46 -2.95
CA ASP A 170 7.18 19.78 -2.32
C ASP A 170 5.85 20.52 -2.56
N GLU A 171 5.54 21.52 -1.70
CA GLU A 171 4.32 22.35 -1.81
C GLU A 171 4.14 23.02 -3.18
N LYS A 172 5.24 23.16 -3.94
CA LYS A 172 5.24 23.74 -5.30
C LYS A 172 4.80 22.77 -6.39
N ILE A 173 4.75 21.47 -6.10
CA ILE A 173 4.42 20.42 -7.08
C ILE A 173 3.02 19.92 -6.77
N LYS A 174 2.12 19.99 -7.76
CA LYS A 174 0.79 19.40 -7.60
C LYS A 174 0.92 17.88 -7.54
N PRO A 175 0.42 17.22 -6.50
CA PRO A 175 0.56 15.76 -6.32
C PRO A 175 -0.02 14.91 -7.47
N CYS A 176 -0.91 15.48 -8.27
CA CYS A 176 -1.54 14.86 -9.43
C CYS A 176 -0.96 15.31 -10.78
N ASP A 177 0.18 16.01 -10.81
CA ASP A 177 0.86 16.38 -12.05
C ASP A 177 1.33 15.12 -12.78
N ALA A 178 0.86 14.93 -14.03
CA ALA A 178 1.08 13.71 -14.80
C ALA A 178 2.57 13.49 -15.10
N ASP A 179 3.30 14.57 -15.40
CA ASP A 179 4.74 14.47 -15.73
C ASP A 179 5.55 14.13 -14.48
N PHE A 180 5.18 14.70 -13.32
CA PHE A 180 5.81 14.37 -12.05
C PHE A 180 5.54 12.92 -11.65
N LEU A 181 4.31 12.44 -11.77
CA LEU A 181 3.96 11.05 -11.49
C LEU A 181 4.70 10.08 -12.40
N ALA A 182 4.81 10.39 -13.70
CA ALA A 182 5.57 9.58 -14.64
C ALA A 182 7.07 9.58 -14.34
N ALA A 183 7.63 10.71 -13.91
CA ALA A 183 9.03 10.77 -13.47
C ALA A 183 9.27 9.90 -12.22
N CYS A 184 8.37 9.95 -11.24
CA CYS A 184 8.46 9.11 -10.04
C CYS A 184 8.31 7.61 -10.35
N GLU A 185 7.43 7.26 -11.30
CA GLU A 185 7.27 5.88 -11.78
C GLU A 185 8.54 5.35 -12.47
N ASN A 186 9.24 6.20 -13.21
CA ASN A 186 10.50 5.82 -13.88
C ASN A 186 11.71 5.71 -12.93
N LEU A 187 11.59 6.25 -11.71
CA LEU A 187 12.63 6.16 -10.67
C LEU A 187 12.42 4.96 -9.72
N GLY A 188 11.21 4.41 -9.64
CA GLY A 188 10.92 3.18 -8.87
C GLY A 188 11.25 1.98 -9.70
#